data_69152a4f876a65d2bf56aaa5aba31c45
#
_entry.id   69152a4f876a65d2bf56aaa5aba31c45
#
_cell.length_a   1.000
_cell.length_b   1.000
_cell.length_c   1.000
_cell.angle_alpha   90.00
_cell.angle_beta   90.00
_cell.angle_gamma   90.00
#
_symmetry.space_group_name_H-M   'P 1'
#
loop_
_entity.id
_entity.type
_entity.pdbx_description
1 polymer ?
#
loop_
_entity_poly.entity_id
_entity_poly.type
_entity_poly.pdbx_seq_one_letter_code
_entity_poly.pdbx_strand_id
1 'polypeptide(L)'
;TTMDTLVSLGVISSTLWSWWALLWGGAGMLGMRMHMSLIPRAAHAGHAEIYFEGACMIVVFLLTGRYLEARARYRAGDALRSLLRMGAKEATLVSVDPATGERTETVVPASSLQVGDLFAVRPGEKVATDGVIVEGSSALDTSLLTGESVPVDAAPGDAVTGATVNTWGSLLVRATRVGSDTTLAQIGRMVAEAQAGKAPVQRLADQISGVFVPIVIAVSLLTLGGWLLAGGSVQAAFTAAVAVLVVACPCALGLATPTAILVGS
;
A
#
# COMPACT_ATOMS: atom_id res chain seq x y z
N THR A 1 -19.21 8.45 4.36
CA THR A 1 -18.91 9.55 3.41
C THR A 1 -17.40 9.73 3.37
N THR A 2 -16.78 9.39 2.25
CA THR A 2 -15.35 9.50 2.02
C THR A 2 -15.04 10.79 1.27
N MET A 3 -13.79 11.25 1.29
CA MET A 3 -13.33 12.38 0.46
C MET A 3 -13.64 12.19 -1.03
N ASP A 4 -13.64 10.94 -1.50
CA ASP A 4 -14.01 10.58 -2.86
C ASP A 4 -15.45 11.00 -3.22
N THR A 5 -16.35 11.09 -2.23
CA THR A 5 -17.76 11.50 -2.44
C THR A 5 -17.82 12.97 -2.88
N LEU A 6 -17.02 13.87 -2.28
CA LEU A 6 -16.97 15.28 -2.69
C LEU A 6 -16.44 15.45 -4.09
N VAL A 7 -15.33 14.75 -4.40
CA VAL A 7 -14.73 14.79 -5.74
C VAL A 7 -15.70 14.27 -6.78
N SER A 8 -16.31 13.12 -6.52
CA SER A 8 -17.30 12.53 -7.44
C SER A 8 -18.50 13.45 -7.66
N LEU A 9 -19.00 14.07 -6.60
CA LEU A 9 -20.13 15.01 -6.69
C LEU A 9 -19.75 16.25 -7.51
N GLY A 10 -18.57 16.82 -7.26
CA GLY A 10 -18.06 17.98 -7.99
C GLY A 10 -17.83 17.67 -9.48
N VAL A 11 -17.19 16.53 -9.80
CA VAL A 11 -16.95 16.10 -11.18
C VAL A 11 -18.27 15.80 -11.92
N ILE A 12 -19.19 15.07 -11.28
CA ILE A 12 -20.51 14.76 -11.88
C ILE A 12 -21.30 16.04 -12.12
N SER A 13 -21.38 16.93 -11.13
CA SER A 13 -22.12 18.18 -11.23
C SER A 13 -21.56 19.09 -12.34
N SER A 14 -20.23 19.26 -12.39
CA SER A 14 -19.58 20.09 -13.42
C SER A 14 -19.71 19.48 -14.81
N THR A 15 -19.66 18.16 -14.92
CA THR A 15 -19.83 17.45 -16.19
C THR A 15 -21.27 17.58 -16.71
N LEU A 16 -22.27 17.34 -15.86
CA LEU A 16 -23.70 17.45 -16.21
C LEU A 16 -24.04 18.90 -16.61
N TRP A 17 -23.54 19.87 -15.87
CA TRP A 17 -23.70 21.29 -16.21
C TRP A 17 -23.08 21.62 -17.57
N SER A 18 -21.85 21.15 -17.83
CA SER A 18 -21.16 21.41 -19.10
C SER A 18 -21.89 20.79 -20.29
N TRP A 19 -22.47 19.58 -20.12
CA TRP A 19 -23.33 18.97 -21.11
C TRP A 19 -24.59 19.80 -21.36
N TRP A 20 -25.25 20.26 -20.30
CA TRP A 20 -26.43 21.11 -20.43
C TRP A 20 -26.07 22.44 -21.10
N ALA A 21 -24.96 23.07 -20.69
CA ALA A 21 -24.47 24.32 -21.28
C ALA A 21 -24.18 24.18 -22.79
N LEU A 22 -23.63 23.04 -23.19
CA LEU A 22 -23.30 22.75 -24.59
C LEU A 22 -24.55 22.53 -25.44
N LEU A 23 -25.53 21.78 -24.93
CA LEU A 23 -26.72 21.37 -25.70
C LEU A 23 -27.81 22.45 -25.72
N TRP A 24 -28.02 23.18 -24.61
CA TRP A 24 -29.12 24.15 -24.45
C TRP A 24 -28.64 25.53 -24.00
N GLY A 25 -27.46 25.66 -23.40
CA GLY A 25 -26.93 26.91 -22.86
C GLY A 25 -26.21 27.82 -23.87
N GLY A 26 -26.14 27.41 -25.15
CA GLY A 26 -25.45 28.20 -26.19
C GLY A 26 -23.92 28.27 -26.02
N ALA A 27 -23.32 27.43 -25.18
CA ALA A 27 -21.88 27.32 -25.07
C ALA A 27 -21.30 26.61 -26.30
N GLY A 28 -20.14 27.06 -26.79
CA GLY A 28 -19.45 26.41 -27.91
C GLY A 28 -19.65 27.10 -29.27
N MET A 29 -20.11 28.34 -29.31
CA MET A 29 -20.10 29.13 -30.56
C MET A 29 -18.68 29.46 -31.00
N LEU A 30 -18.40 29.31 -32.30
CA LEU A 30 -17.11 29.60 -32.91
C LEU A 30 -16.70 31.08 -32.64
N GLY A 31 -15.56 31.25 -31.98
CA GLY A 31 -15.03 32.61 -31.67
C GLY A 31 -15.26 33.07 -30.21
N MET A 32 -15.86 32.27 -29.35
CA MET A 32 -16.07 32.56 -27.94
C MET A 32 -14.73 32.57 -27.19
N ARG A 33 -14.43 33.65 -26.48
CA ARG A 33 -13.26 33.75 -25.58
C ARG A 33 -13.74 33.70 -24.14
N MET A 34 -13.25 32.75 -23.38
CA MET A 34 -13.45 32.69 -21.93
C MET A 34 -12.51 33.66 -21.24
N HIS A 35 -13.04 34.62 -20.47
CA HIS A 35 -12.29 35.49 -19.61
C HIS A 35 -12.39 35.00 -18.15
N MET A 36 -11.26 34.57 -17.59
CA MET A 36 -11.20 34.23 -16.18
C MET A 36 -11.27 35.53 -15.36
N SER A 37 -12.37 35.79 -14.67
CA SER A 37 -12.55 36.93 -13.78
C SER A 37 -12.60 36.46 -12.33
N LEU A 38 -11.68 36.98 -11.50
CA LEU A 38 -11.64 36.67 -10.06
C LEU A 38 -12.80 37.33 -9.27
N ILE A 39 -13.49 38.28 -9.86
CA ILE A 39 -14.64 38.94 -9.26
C ILE A 39 -15.83 38.75 -10.19
N PRO A 40 -16.91 38.06 -9.74
CA PRO A 40 -18.10 37.86 -10.53
C PRO A 40 -18.75 39.25 -10.79
N ARG A 41 -18.47 39.88 -11.94
CA ARG A 41 -19.21 41.04 -12.39
C ARG A 41 -20.45 40.57 -13.15
N ALA A 42 -21.60 41.08 -12.79
CA ALA A 42 -22.89 40.79 -13.38
C ALA A 42 -23.06 41.08 -14.89
N ALA A 43 -21.98 41.34 -15.61
CA ALA A 43 -21.99 41.96 -16.93
C ALA A 43 -21.86 40.98 -18.12
N HIS A 44 -21.84 39.69 -17.94
CA HIS A 44 -21.79 38.77 -19.09
C HIS A 44 -22.98 37.78 -19.06
N ALA A 45 -24.18 38.31 -19.04
CA ALA A 45 -25.41 37.60 -19.29
C ALA A 45 -25.45 37.17 -20.76
N GLY A 46 -25.11 35.93 -21.06
CA GLY A 46 -25.35 35.48 -22.42
C GLY A 46 -24.99 34.01 -22.70
N HIS A 47 -23.96 33.47 -22.13
CA HIS A 47 -23.53 32.13 -22.50
C HIS A 47 -23.07 31.33 -21.27
N ALA A 48 -23.53 30.09 -21.16
CA ALA A 48 -23.16 29.20 -20.08
C ALA A 48 -21.69 28.75 -20.23
N GLU A 49 -20.91 28.84 -19.15
CA GLU A 49 -19.51 28.39 -19.14
C GLU A 49 -19.41 26.86 -19.07
N ILE A 50 -18.35 26.31 -19.67
CA ILE A 50 -18.06 24.89 -19.70
C ILE A 50 -16.96 24.58 -18.70
N TYR A 51 -17.11 23.51 -17.91
CA TYR A 51 -16.17 23.11 -16.83
C TYR A 51 -15.53 21.76 -17.07
N PHE A 52 -15.52 21.24 -18.31
CA PHE A 52 -14.90 19.93 -18.62
C PHE A 52 -13.42 19.87 -18.30
N GLU A 53 -12.68 20.97 -18.57
CA GLU A 53 -11.24 21.02 -18.28
C GLU A 53 -10.96 20.87 -16.79
N GLY A 54 -11.72 21.57 -15.93
CA GLY A 54 -11.63 21.46 -14.49
C GLY A 54 -11.95 20.05 -13.99
N ALA A 55 -13.02 19.45 -14.50
CA ALA A 55 -13.40 18.08 -14.19
C ALA A 55 -12.31 17.08 -14.60
N CYS A 56 -11.76 17.20 -15.80
CA CYS A 56 -10.67 16.35 -16.29
C CYS A 56 -9.39 16.52 -15.45
N MET A 57 -9.01 17.76 -15.15
CA MET A 57 -7.84 18.06 -14.32
C MET A 57 -7.94 17.40 -12.92
N ILE A 58 -9.10 17.52 -12.28
CA ILE A 58 -9.33 16.92 -10.95
C ILE A 58 -9.17 15.39 -11.03
N VAL A 59 -9.78 14.75 -12.02
CA VAL A 59 -9.68 13.29 -12.21
C VAL A 59 -8.26 12.86 -12.48
N VAL A 60 -7.53 13.57 -13.36
CA VAL A 60 -6.12 13.26 -13.69
C VAL A 60 -5.24 13.39 -12.45
N PHE A 61 -5.35 14.48 -11.68
CA PHE A 61 -4.56 14.65 -10.45
C PHE A 61 -4.88 13.59 -9.41
N LEU A 62 -6.16 13.26 -9.22
CA LEU A 62 -6.57 12.24 -8.26
C LEU A 62 -6.05 10.85 -8.65
N LEU A 63 -6.20 10.47 -9.91
CA LEU A 63 -5.73 9.17 -10.40
C LEU A 63 -4.20 9.07 -10.38
N THR A 64 -3.50 10.16 -10.73
CA THR A 64 -2.04 10.22 -10.65
C THR A 64 -1.57 10.07 -9.21
N GLY A 65 -2.19 10.77 -8.26
CA GLY A 65 -1.88 10.64 -6.84
C GLY A 65 -2.08 9.21 -6.33
N ARG A 66 -3.21 8.59 -6.67
CA ARG A 66 -3.48 7.18 -6.32
C ARG A 66 -2.53 6.19 -6.97
N TYR A 67 -2.15 6.43 -8.22
CA TYR A 67 -1.16 5.60 -8.91
C TYR A 67 0.21 5.67 -8.23
N LEU A 68 0.68 6.88 -7.89
CA LEU A 68 1.94 7.06 -7.18
C LEU A 68 1.91 6.42 -5.78
N GLU A 69 0.80 6.54 -5.07
CA GLU A 69 0.58 5.88 -3.78
C GLU A 69 0.64 4.35 -3.92
N ALA A 70 -0.11 3.78 -4.85
CA ALA A 70 -0.11 2.33 -5.09
C ALA A 70 1.29 1.83 -5.47
N ARG A 71 2.01 2.57 -6.30
CA ARG A 71 3.38 2.25 -6.71
C ARG A 71 4.37 2.30 -5.53
N ALA A 72 4.24 3.30 -4.64
CA ALA A 72 5.05 3.41 -3.44
C ALA A 72 4.81 2.24 -2.48
N ARG A 73 3.56 1.90 -2.21
CA ARG A 73 3.17 0.74 -1.40
C ARG A 73 3.65 -0.58 -1.99
N TYR A 74 3.59 -0.75 -3.31
CA TYR A 74 4.08 -1.94 -3.98
C TYR A 74 5.59 -2.13 -3.77
N ARG A 75 6.39 -1.05 -3.91
CA ARG A 75 7.85 -1.09 -3.68
C ARG A 75 8.20 -1.41 -2.23
N ALA A 76 7.49 -0.84 -1.27
CA ALA A 76 7.69 -1.15 0.14
C ALA A 76 7.37 -2.64 0.47
N GLY A 77 6.34 -3.22 -0.16
CA GLY A 77 6.01 -4.64 -0.01
C GLY A 77 6.97 -5.60 -0.71
N ASP A 78 7.73 -5.14 -1.70
CA ASP A 78 8.65 -5.99 -2.47
C ASP A 78 9.92 -6.33 -1.67
N ALA A 79 10.38 -5.41 -0.82
CA ALA A 79 11.49 -5.66 0.12
C ALA A 79 11.14 -6.81 1.09
N LEU A 80 9.92 -6.81 1.63
CA LEU A 80 9.45 -7.88 2.52
C LEU A 80 9.34 -9.22 1.80
N ARG A 81 8.83 -9.25 0.57
CA ARG A 81 8.76 -10.46 -0.25
C ARG A 81 10.15 -11.00 -0.58
N SER A 82 11.13 -10.12 -0.78
CA SER A 82 12.51 -10.55 -1.02
C SER A 82 13.12 -11.20 0.22
N LEU A 83 12.85 -10.69 1.43
CA LEU A 83 13.27 -11.33 2.69
C LEU A 83 12.66 -12.74 2.83
N LEU A 84 11.37 -12.91 2.57
CA LEU A 84 10.70 -14.22 2.64
C LEU A 84 11.22 -15.21 1.58
N ARG A 85 11.71 -14.71 0.43
CA ARG A 85 12.32 -15.54 -0.61
C ARG A 85 13.79 -15.91 -0.31
N MET A 86 14.38 -15.36 0.74
CA MET A 86 15.77 -15.66 1.14
C MET A 86 15.92 -17.01 1.84
N GLY A 87 14.82 -17.66 2.26
CA GLY A 87 14.85 -19.02 2.78
C GLY A 87 15.40 -20.04 1.77
N ALA A 88 15.85 -21.19 2.26
CA ALA A 88 16.26 -22.30 1.42
C ALA A 88 15.06 -22.80 0.59
N LYS A 89 15.30 -23.12 -0.68
CA LYS A 89 14.27 -23.69 -1.58
C LYS A 89 14.18 -25.19 -1.46
N GLU A 90 15.31 -25.84 -1.19
CA GLU A 90 15.52 -27.26 -1.12
C GLU A 90 16.17 -27.61 0.20
N ALA A 91 15.99 -28.86 0.66
CA ALA A 91 16.59 -29.43 1.84
C ALA A 91 17.05 -30.87 1.53
N THR A 92 18.15 -31.28 2.11
CA THR A 92 18.61 -32.68 2.03
C THR A 92 18.03 -33.44 3.23
N LEU A 93 16.90 -34.10 3.01
CA LEU A 93 16.23 -34.97 4.00
C LEU A 93 17.10 -36.21 4.26
N VAL A 94 17.31 -36.55 5.52
CA VAL A 94 18.05 -37.72 5.94
C VAL A 94 17.08 -38.71 6.59
N SER A 95 16.87 -39.79 5.91
CA SER A 95 16.08 -40.93 6.47
C SER A 95 17.03 -41.98 7.04
N VAL A 96 16.72 -42.46 8.23
CA VAL A 96 17.49 -43.52 8.89
C VAL A 96 16.64 -44.76 8.90
N ASP A 97 17.12 -45.84 8.27
CA ASP A 97 16.44 -47.14 8.33
C ASP A 97 16.52 -47.67 9.76
N PRO A 98 15.39 -47.89 10.46
CA PRO A 98 15.39 -48.37 11.84
C PRO A 98 15.95 -49.79 12.01
N ALA A 99 16.00 -50.59 10.94
CA ALA A 99 16.48 -51.97 10.98
C ALA A 99 17.99 -52.09 10.74
N THR A 100 18.53 -51.26 9.82
CA THR A 100 19.94 -51.35 9.39
C THR A 100 20.78 -50.17 9.91
N GLY A 101 20.15 -49.08 10.36
CA GLY A 101 20.83 -47.85 10.72
C GLY A 101 21.39 -47.12 9.52
N GLU A 102 21.10 -47.53 8.29
CA GLU A 102 21.59 -46.93 7.07
C GLU A 102 20.93 -45.57 6.84
N ARG A 103 21.74 -44.59 6.47
CA ARG A 103 21.27 -43.20 6.20
C ARG A 103 21.13 -43.00 4.69
N THR A 104 19.92 -42.62 4.29
CA THR A 104 19.63 -42.26 2.91
C THR A 104 19.34 -40.78 2.81
N GLU A 105 20.04 -40.09 1.92
CA GLU A 105 19.86 -38.68 1.67
C GLU A 105 19.00 -38.46 0.42
N THR A 106 17.99 -37.61 0.52
CA THR A 106 17.10 -37.26 -0.59
C THR A 106 16.88 -35.76 -0.61
N VAL A 107 17.09 -35.16 -1.78
CA VAL A 107 16.80 -33.73 -1.93
C VAL A 107 15.29 -33.52 -2.14
N VAL A 108 14.71 -32.70 -1.28
CA VAL A 108 13.28 -32.41 -1.28
C VAL A 108 13.05 -30.89 -1.23
N PRO A 109 11.91 -30.37 -1.68
CA PRO A 109 11.55 -28.99 -1.45
C PRO A 109 11.53 -28.68 0.05
N ALA A 110 12.12 -27.56 0.49
CA ALA A 110 12.12 -27.18 1.92
C ALA A 110 10.69 -27.06 2.50
N SER A 111 9.70 -26.77 1.66
CA SER A 111 8.28 -26.69 2.04
C SER A 111 7.65 -28.07 2.36
N SER A 112 8.29 -29.18 2.01
CA SER A 112 7.79 -30.53 2.29
C SER A 112 8.28 -31.10 3.61
N LEU A 113 9.23 -30.41 4.29
CA LEU A 113 9.71 -30.83 5.60
C LEU A 113 8.60 -30.79 6.64
N GLN A 114 8.64 -31.77 7.53
CA GLN A 114 7.74 -31.90 8.68
C GLN A 114 8.51 -31.73 9.99
N VAL A 115 7.80 -31.39 11.05
CA VAL A 115 8.40 -31.33 12.40
C VAL A 115 8.88 -32.74 12.80
N GLY A 116 10.14 -32.82 13.21
CA GLY A 116 10.81 -34.07 13.56
C GLY A 116 11.70 -34.64 12.46
N ASP A 117 11.56 -34.18 11.21
CA ASP A 117 12.43 -34.62 10.11
C ASP A 117 13.90 -34.23 10.37
N LEU A 118 14.81 -35.13 9.96
CA LEU A 118 16.24 -34.86 9.96
C LEU A 118 16.67 -34.36 8.57
N PHE A 119 17.41 -33.29 8.55
CA PHE A 119 17.97 -32.76 7.31
C PHE A 119 19.45 -32.36 7.50
N ALA A 120 20.24 -32.60 6.46
CA ALA A 120 21.64 -32.24 6.43
C ALA A 120 21.79 -30.80 5.91
N VAL A 121 22.78 -30.07 6.49
CA VAL A 121 23.17 -28.72 6.04
C VAL A 121 24.67 -28.72 5.83
N ARG A 122 25.10 -28.67 4.57
CA ARG A 122 26.52 -28.66 4.19
C ARG A 122 27.12 -27.25 4.24
N PRO A 123 28.45 -27.12 4.22
CA PRO A 123 29.09 -25.82 4.12
C PRO A 123 28.57 -25.00 2.93
N GLY A 124 28.25 -23.73 3.16
CA GLY A 124 27.68 -22.82 2.18
C GLY A 124 26.16 -22.98 1.95
N GLU A 125 25.54 -24.01 2.49
CA GLU A 125 24.09 -24.19 2.38
C GLU A 125 23.33 -23.38 3.43
N LYS A 126 22.07 -23.03 3.08
CA LYS A 126 21.16 -22.40 4.01
C LYS A 126 20.43 -23.45 4.84
N VAL A 127 20.27 -23.16 6.11
CA VAL A 127 19.39 -23.94 7.00
C VAL A 127 17.95 -23.87 6.45
N ALA A 128 17.36 -25.03 6.19
CA ALA A 128 16.10 -25.12 5.47
C ALA A 128 14.90 -24.61 6.30
N THR A 129 14.90 -24.90 7.59
CA THR A 129 13.85 -24.53 8.53
C THR A 129 14.41 -24.42 9.95
N ASP A 130 13.61 -23.95 10.90
CA ASP A 130 14.06 -23.88 12.30
C ASP A 130 14.21 -25.29 12.86
N GLY A 131 15.28 -25.50 13.62
CA GLY A 131 15.58 -26.82 14.16
C GLY A 131 16.58 -26.81 15.32
N VAL A 132 16.98 -28.00 15.72
CA VAL A 132 18.02 -28.25 16.72
C VAL A 132 19.08 -29.15 16.10
N ILE A 133 20.35 -28.81 16.31
CA ILE A 133 21.48 -29.61 15.82
C ILE A 133 21.50 -30.94 16.58
N VAL A 134 21.51 -32.03 15.86
CA VAL A 134 21.63 -33.40 16.41
C VAL A 134 23.08 -33.89 16.36
N GLU A 135 23.76 -33.60 15.22
CA GLU A 135 25.14 -33.99 14.99
C GLU A 135 25.91 -32.91 14.22
N GLY A 136 27.20 -32.86 14.43
CA GLY A 136 28.08 -31.92 13.75
C GLY A 136 28.32 -30.65 14.55
N SER A 137 29.32 -29.89 14.12
CA SER A 137 29.60 -28.55 14.64
C SER A 137 30.03 -27.63 13.51
N SER A 138 29.68 -26.38 13.60
CA SER A 138 30.02 -25.36 12.61
C SER A 138 29.89 -23.98 13.20
N ALA A 139 29.96 -22.95 12.34
CA ALA A 139 29.45 -21.61 12.65
C ALA A 139 28.39 -21.21 11.65
N LEU A 140 27.37 -20.52 12.12
CA LEU A 140 26.25 -20.05 11.32
C LEU A 140 26.33 -18.53 11.13
N ASP A 141 26.27 -18.11 9.89
CA ASP A 141 26.06 -16.70 9.55
C ASP A 141 24.58 -16.35 9.74
N THR A 142 24.34 -15.57 10.77
CA THR A 142 23.00 -15.09 11.16
C THR A 142 22.75 -13.65 10.71
N SER A 143 23.66 -13.04 9.94
CA SER A 143 23.63 -11.62 9.58
C SER A 143 22.31 -11.19 8.89
N LEU A 144 21.72 -12.11 8.15
CA LEU A 144 20.43 -11.89 7.50
C LEU A 144 19.29 -11.59 8.49
N LEU A 145 19.33 -12.17 9.67
CA LEU A 145 18.27 -12.06 10.69
C LEU A 145 18.62 -11.04 11.78
N THR A 146 19.87 -11.01 12.20
CA THR A 146 20.35 -10.19 13.33
C THR A 146 21.05 -8.90 12.89
N GLY A 147 21.54 -8.85 11.66
CA GLY A 147 22.41 -7.77 11.16
C GLY A 147 23.87 -7.88 11.63
N GLU A 148 24.22 -8.88 12.46
CA GLU A 148 25.58 -9.10 12.96
C GLU A 148 26.37 -9.94 11.97
N SER A 149 27.54 -9.42 11.53
CA SER A 149 28.35 -10.08 10.50
C SER A 149 29.28 -11.19 11.05
N VAL A 150 29.33 -11.37 12.36
CA VAL A 150 30.18 -12.41 12.98
C VAL A 150 29.40 -13.71 13.06
N PRO A 151 29.87 -14.79 12.42
CA PRO A 151 29.23 -16.10 12.53
C PRO A 151 29.19 -16.58 13.98
N VAL A 152 28.12 -17.25 14.35
CA VAL A 152 27.89 -17.78 15.69
C VAL A 152 28.22 -19.28 15.70
N ASP A 153 29.08 -19.71 16.63
CA ASP A 153 29.37 -21.13 16.79
C ASP A 153 28.11 -21.92 17.12
N ALA A 154 28.03 -23.12 16.54
CA ALA A 154 26.86 -23.98 16.61
C ALA A 154 27.29 -25.44 16.82
N ALA A 155 26.79 -26.09 17.87
CA ALA A 155 27.10 -27.42 18.33
C ALA A 155 25.83 -28.26 18.57
N PRO A 156 25.92 -29.59 18.77
CA PRO A 156 24.78 -30.44 19.08
C PRO A 156 24.01 -29.94 20.31
N GLY A 157 22.70 -29.83 20.16
CA GLY A 157 21.79 -29.26 21.16
C GLY A 157 21.44 -27.80 20.94
N ASP A 158 22.19 -27.06 20.13
CA ASP A 158 21.88 -25.66 19.83
C ASP A 158 20.72 -25.54 18.84
N ALA A 159 19.93 -24.47 19.04
CA ALA A 159 18.84 -24.14 18.14
C ALA A 159 19.39 -23.38 16.92
N VAL A 160 18.89 -23.71 15.74
CA VAL A 160 19.21 -23.05 14.49
C VAL A 160 17.98 -22.46 13.85
N THR A 161 18.13 -21.33 13.17
CA THR A 161 17.04 -20.63 12.53
C THR A 161 17.13 -20.80 11.01
N GLY A 162 15.99 -21.04 10.38
CA GLY A 162 15.90 -21.12 8.93
C GLY A 162 16.44 -19.87 8.24
N ALA A 163 17.00 -20.02 7.04
CA ALA A 163 17.64 -19.01 6.23
C ALA A 163 19.03 -18.52 6.68
N THR A 164 19.54 -18.95 7.85
CA THR A 164 20.96 -18.76 8.22
C THR A 164 21.85 -19.60 7.33
N VAL A 165 23.12 -19.18 7.13
CA VAL A 165 24.07 -19.88 6.23
C VAL A 165 25.10 -20.64 7.05
N ASN A 166 25.24 -21.92 6.75
CA ASN A 166 26.29 -22.74 7.36
C ASN A 166 27.64 -22.42 6.74
N THR A 167 28.67 -22.16 7.56
CA THR A 167 29.95 -21.64 7.05
C THR A 167 30.95 -22.75 6.71
N TRP A 168 31.23 -23.73 7.60
CA TRP A 168 32.31 -24.67 7.36
C TRP A 168 32.00 -26.14 7.66
N GLY A 169 31.38 -26.50 8.75
CA GLY A 169 31.10 -27.88 9.12
C GLY A 169 29.83 -28.44 8.44
N SER A 170 29.62 -29.76 8.53
CA SER A 170 28.37 -30.37 8.15
C SER A 170 27.52 -30.57 9.38
N LEU A 171 26.24 -30.18 9.31
CA LEU A 171 25.30 -30.26 10.41
C LEU A 171 24.15 -31.22 10.05
N LEU A 172 23.75 -32.03 11.00
CA LEU A 172 22.48 -32.77 10.96
C LEU A 172 21.50 -32.10 11.90
N VAL A 173 20.42 -31.59 11.37
CA VAL A 173 19.45 -30.79 12.10
C VAL A 173 18.09 -31.50 12.14
N ARG A 174 17.43 -31.47 13.29
CA ARG A 174 16.05 -31.92 13.44
C ARG A 174 15.13 -30.73 13.38
N ALA A 175 14.18 -30.75 12.45
CA ALA A 175 13.18 -29.71 12.28
C ALA A 175 12.28 -29.59 13.52
N THR A 176 12.16 -28.37 14.05
CA THR A 176 11.28 -28.05 15.20
C THR A 176 10.09 -27.21 14.80
N ARG A 177 10.25 -26.37 13.77
CA ARG A 177 9.17 -25.54 13.21
C ARG A 177 9.29 -25.55 11.70
N VAL A 178 8.16 -25.59 11.02
CA VAL A 178 8.10 -25.63 9.55
C VAL A 178 7.04 -24.67 9.01
N GLY A 179 7.17 -24.27 7.76
CA GLY A 179 6.18 -23.46 7.05
C GLY A 179 5.91 -22.11 7.72
N SER A 180 4.65 -21.86 8.08
CA SER A 180 4.19 -20.60 8.68
C SER A 180 4.70 -20.36 10.11
N ASP A 181 5.17 -21.40 10.79
CA ASP A 181 5.56 -21.33 12.20
C ASP A 181 7.05 -21.07 12.39
N THR A 182 7.81 -20.99 11.30
CA THR A 182 9.23 -20.61 11.31
C THR A 182 9.43 -19.17 11.80
N THR A 183 10.57 -18.93 12.41
CA THR A 183 10.98 -17.59 12.88
C THR A 183 10.96 -16.58 11.75
N LEU A 184 11.45 -16.95 10.55
CA LEU A 184 11.43 -16.09 9.36
C LEU A 184 10.00 -15.73 8.94
N ALA A 185 9.09 -16.72 8.94
CA ALA A 185 7.68 -16.47 8.60
C ALA A 185 6.98 -15.58 9.65
N GLN A 186 7.32 -15.73 10.94
CA GLN A 186 6.79 -14.89 12.01
C GLN A 186 7.27 -13.44 11.89
N ILE A 187 8.56 -13.23 11.62
CA ILE A 187 9.12 -11.89 11.33
C ILE A 187 8.38 -11.26 10.13
N GLY A 188 8.22 -12.03 9.05
CA GLY A 188 7.48 -11.58 7.87
C GLY A 188 6.05 -11.16 8.18
N ARG A 189 5.32 -11.91 9.02
CA ARG A 189 3.96 -11.53 9.46
C ARG A 189 3.96 -10.25 10.29
N MET A 190 4.85 -10.13 11.29
CA MET A 190 4.93 -8.94 12.13
C MET A 190 5.20 -7.68 11.31
N VAL A 191 6.11 -7.75 10.34
CA VAL A 191 6.38 -6.63 9.43
C VAL A 191 5.18 -6.34 8.53
N ALA A 192 4.52 -7.36 8.00
CA ALA A 192 3.30 -7.20 7.19
C ALA A 192 2.16 -6.57 7.99
N GLU A 193 1.94 -7.00 9.23
CA GLU A 193 0.93 -6.43 10.13
C GLU A 193 1.26 -4.98 10.52
N ALA A 194 2.53 -4.68 10.80
CA ALA A 194 2.97 -3.31 11.06
C ALA A 194 2.74 -2.39 9.85
N GLN A 195 2.94 -2.89 8.63
CA GLN A 195 2.68 -2.14 7.40
C GLN A 195 1.18 -2.08 7.03
N ALA A 196 0.40 -3.13 7.34
CA ALA A 196 -1.03 -3.17 7.06
C ALA A 196 -1.86 -2.33 8.05
N GLY A 197 -1.33 -2.04 9.23
CA GLY A 197 -1.95 -1.15 10.20
C GLY A 197 -2.18 0.21 9.56
N LYS A 198 -3.46 0.60 9.33
CA LYS A 198 -3.80 1.98 8.94
C LYS A 198 -3.13 2.89 9.96
N ALA A 199 -2.20 3.72 9.49
CA ALA A 199 -1.53 4.68 10.35
C ALA A 199 -2.59 5.44 11.17
N PRO A 200 -2.38 5.72 12.46
CA PRO A 200 -3.33 6.47 13.29
C PRO A 200 -3.81 7.76 12.63
N VAL A 201 -2.94 8.39 11.86
CA VAL A 201 -3.20 9.59 11.05
C VAL A 201 -4.26 9.34 9.97
N GLN A 202 -4.29 8.17 9.32
CA GLN A 202 -5.29 7.88 8.29
C GLN A 202 -6.68 7.70 8.89
N ARG A 203 -6.79 7.06 10.07
CA ARG A 203 -8.05 6.96 10.80
C ARG A 203 -8.57 8.32 11.24
N LEU A 204 -7.68 9.20 11.69
CA LEU A 204 -8.03 10.58 12.07
C LEU A 204 -8.52 11.36 10.85
N ALA A 205 -7.84 11.24 9.71
CA ALA A 205 -8.25 11.88 8.46
C ALA A 205 -9.63 11.39 7.98
N ASP A 206 -9.91 10.09 8.08
CA ASP A 206 -11.21 9.51 7.73
C ASP A 206 -12.33 10.02 8.68
N GLN A 207 -12.02 10.18 9.96
CA GLN A 207 -12.95 10.66 10.96
C GLN A 207 -13.28 12.15 10.76
N ILE A 208 -12.27 12.98 10.50
CA ILE A 208 -12.44 14.41 10.17
C ILE A 208 -13.25 14.54 8.88
N SER A 209 -12.94 13.76 7.85
CA SER A 209 -13.66 13.77 6.57
C SER A 209 -15.13 13.40 6.73
N GLY A 210 -15.45 12.51 7.66
CA GLY A 210 -16.82 12.10 7.98
C GLY A 210 -17.73 13.25 8.42
N VAL A 211 -17.18 14.25 9.10
CA VAL A 211 -17.89 15.47 9.54
C VAL A 211 -17.76 16.59 8.51
N PHE A 212 -16.57 16.74 7.94
CA PHE A 212 -16.25 17.81 6.99
C PHE A 212 -17.10 17.74 5.72
N VAL A 213 -17.26 16.54 5.14
CA VAL A 213 -17.99 16.35 3.88
C VAL A 213 -19.45 16.79 3.95
N PRO A 214 -20.25 16.39 4.96
CA PRO A 214 -21.61 16.89 5.10
C PRO A 214 -21.68 18.42 5.29
N ILE A 215 -20.74 19.02 6.01
CA ILE A 215 -20.68 20.47 6.21
C ILE A 215 -20.44 21.18 4.88
N VAL A 216 -19.49 20.72 4.08
CA VAL A 216 -19.19 21.31 2.77
C VAL A 216 -20.39 21.20 1.82
N ILE A 217 -21.09 20.07 1.80
CA ILE A 217 -22.31 19.90 1.00
C ILE A 217 -23.39 20.90 1.46
N ALA A 218 -23.59 21.05 2.77
CA ALA A 218 -24.54 22.02 3.30
C ALA A 218 -24.19 23.46 2.90
N VAL A 219 -22.90 23.85 3.03
CA VAL A 219 -22.43 25.17 2.61
C VAL A 219 -22.61 25.39 1.11
N SER A 220 -22.33 24.37 0.28
CA SER A 220 -22.57 24.45 -1.17
C SER A 220 -24.04 24.69 -1.51
N LEU A 221 -24.96 23.95 -0.85
CA LEU A 221 -26.41 24.13 -1.05
C LEU A 221 -26.88 25.50 -0.54
N LEU A 222 -26.38 25.98 0.59
CA LEU A 222 -26.67 27.32 1.11
C LEU A 222 -26.14 28.39 0.17
N THR A 223 -24.99 28.22 -0.43
CA THR A 223 -24.42 29.13 -1.43
C THR A 223 -25.33 29.18 -2.66
N LEU A 224 -25.75 28.02 -3.17
CA LEU A 224 -26.68 27.92 -4.30
C LEU A 224 -27.99 28.68 -4.00
N GLY A 225 -28.61 28.36 -2.85
CA GLY A 225 -29.87 28.99 -2.43
C GLY A 225 -29.73 30.50 -2.19
N GLY A 226 -28.66 30.92 -1.53
CA GLY A 226 -28.36 32.34 -1.27
C GLY A 226 -28.23 33.16 -2.54
N TRP A 227 -27.50 32.68 -3.54
CA TRP A 227 -27.37 33.33 -4.84
C TRP A 227 -28.71 33.43 -5.60
N LEU A 228 -29.52 32.37 -5.57
CA LEU A 228 -30.83 32.38 -6.20
C LEU A 228 -31.81 33.36 -5.53
N LEU A 229 -31.80 33.41 -4.18
CA LEU A 229 -32.62 34.33 -3.41
C LEU A 229 -32.19 35.80 -3.57
N ALA A 230 -30.89 36.05 -3.76
CA ALA A 230 -30.34 37.37 -4.04
C ALA A 230 -30.59 37.88 -5.47
N GLY A 231 -31.31 37.11 -6.30
CA GLY A 231 -31.62 37.46 -7.69
C GLY A 231 -30.45 37.23 -8.65
N GLY A 232 -29.47 36.44 -8.25
CA GLY A 232 -28.34 36.04 -9.12
C GLY A 232 -28.80 35.09 -10.23
N SER A 233 -28.02 35.04 -11.33
CA SER A 233 -28.30 34.10 -12.40
C SER A 233 -28.10 32.66 -11.94
N VAL A 234 -28.88 31.71 -12.47
CA VAL A 234 -28.75 30.26 -12.18
C VAL A 234 -27.32 29.78 -12.43
N GLN A 235 -26.67 30.30 -13.47
CA GLN A 235 -25.28 30.00 -13.79
C GLN A 235 -24.33 30.46 -12.69
N ALA A 236 -24.45 31.71 -12.21
CA ALA A 236 -23.59 32.23 -11.14
C ALA A 236 -23.78 31.44 -9.82
N ALA A 237 -25.05 31.12 -9.49
CA ALA A 237 -25.38 30.33 -8.31
C ALA A 237 -24.77 28.92 -8.38
N PHE A 238 -24.88 28.26 -9.54
CA PHE A 238 -24.32 26.93 -9.76
C PHE A 238 -22.78 26.95 -9.73
N THR A 239 -22.15 27.90 -10.42
CA THR A 239 -20.70 28.07 -10.43
C THR A 239 -20.16 28.27 -9.02
N ALA A 240 -20.78 29.14 -8.22
CA ALA A 240 -20.38 29.36 -6.84
C ALA A 240 -20.52 28.11 -5.98
N ALA A 241 -21.61 27.35 -6.12
CA ALA A 241 -21.83 26.11 -5.38
C ALA A 241 -20.83 25.03 -5.75
N VAL A 242 -20.53 24.84 -7.04
CA VAL A 242 -19.53 23.88 -7.53
C VAL A 242 -18.12 24.29 -7.09
N ALA A 243 -17.81 25.60 -7.12
CA ALA A 243 -16.53 26.12 -6.65
C ALA A 243 -16.30 25.76 -5.17
N VAL A 244 -17.32 25.88 -4.31
CA VAL A 244 -17.24 25.46 -2.90
C VAL A 244 -16.90 23.98 -2.79
N LEU A 245 -17.53 23.10 -3.57
CA LEU A 245 -17.27 21.64 -3.55
C LEU A 245 -15.84 21.32 -3.98
N VAL A 246 -15.35 21.99 -5.04
CA VAL A 246 -14.03 21.74 -5.62
C VAL A 246 -12.92 22.29 -4.73
N VAL A 247 -13.05 23.53 -4.24
CA VAL A 247 -12.04 24.18 -3.38
C VAL A 247 -11.95 23.50 -2.01
N ALA A 248 -13.05 23.03 -1.48
CA ALA A 248 -13.08 22.30 -0.23
C ALA A 248 -12.49 20.88 -0.32
N CYS A 249 -12.14 20.40 -1.51
CA CYS A 249 -11.47 19.11 -1.65
C CYS A 249 -10.06 19.15 -1.01
N PRO A 250 -9.78 18.41 0.07
CA PRO A 250 -8.46 18.37 0.69
C PRO A 250 -7.53 17.42 -0.09
N CYS A 251 -7.38 17.67 -1.40
CA CYS A 251 -6.58 16.83 -2.29
C CYS A 251 -5.12 16.69 -1.82
N ALA A 252 -4.58 17.70 -1.15
CA ALA A 252 -3.25 17.69 -0.54
C ALA A 252 -3.13 16.71 0.63
N LEU A 253 -4.22 16.47 1.38
CA LEU A 253 -4.23 15.53 2.50
C LEU A 253 -4.11 14.08 2.02
N GLY A 254 -4.70 13.75 0.87
CA GLY A 254 -4.59 12.44 0.23
C GLY A 254 -3.18 12.13 -0.29
N LEU A 255 -2.39 13.17 -0.61
CA LEU A 255 -0.99 13.02 -1.05
C LEU A 255 0.00 13.08 0.12
N ALA A 256 -0.35 13.70 1.24
CA ALA A 256 0.53 13.85 2.40
C ALA A 256 0.73 12.53 3.16
N THR A 257 -0.29 11.66 3.21
CA THR A 257 -0.19 10.37 3.92
C THR A 257 0.81 9.38 3.31
N PRO A 258 0.87 9.18 1.97
CA PRO A 258 1.89 8.33 1.36
C PRO A 258 3.31 8.88 1.50
N THR A 259 3.48 10.20 1.41
CA THR A 259 4.82 10.82 1.54
C THR A 259 5.34 10.73 2.97
N ALA A 260 4.49 10.87 3.99
CA ALA A 260 4.88 10.71 5.38
C ALA A 260 5.33 9.26 5.69
N ILE A 261 4.68 8.25 5.11
CA ILE A 261 5.06 6.84 5.24
C ILE A 261 6.40 6.58 4.53
N LEU A 262 6.64 7.18 3.36
CA LEU A 262 7.86 7.01 2.58
C LEU A 262 9.11 7.63 3.24
N VAL A 263 8.93 8.70 4.02
CA VAL A 263 10.02 9.41 4.71
C VAL A 263 10.24 8.85 6.12
N GLY A 264 9.24 8.19 6.71
CA GLY A 264 9.28 7.64 8.06
C GLY A 264 9.61 6.14 8.13
N SER A 265 9.81 5.47 7.00
CA SER A 265 10.25 4.08 6.88
C SER A 265 11.63 4.00 6.24
#